data_b6ea1cfd28b59618648f975bc28d791c
#
_entry.id   b6ea1cfd28b59618648f975bc28d791c
#
_cell.length_a   1.000
_cell.length_b   1.000
_cell.length_c   1.000
_cell.angle_alpha   90.00
_cell.angle_beta   90.00
_cell.angle_gamma   90.00
#
_symmetry.space_group_name_H-M   'P 1'
#
loop_
_entity.id
_entity.type
_entity.pdbx_description
1 polymer ?
#
loop_
_entity_poly.entity_id
_entity_poly.type
_entity_poly.pdbx_seq_one_letter_code
_entity_poly.pdbx_strand_id
1 'polypeptide(L)'
;HCVDELQEFVNTSCMSEPVVVAHSLSGLIALELVRRLGNAKALVLIGAAVPDIFHNALETLPIPTRALIHALRLYPNTPPESVRLIKEFALLFLCNDMPFPEAASTVISKLRPIPLRLWDSLPNPIALEPACPTTYMLLKRDRFLWPSAQRKMAASLPNAELVEIDCGHEATISHSREIANVLLQYA
;
A
#
# COMPACT_ATOMS: atom_id res chain seq x y z
N HIS A 1 16.56 -3.78 4.01
CA HIS A 1 17.04 -2.56 3.35
C HIS A 1 16.03 -1.41 3.47
N CYS A 2 14.84 -1.45 2.82
CA CYS A 2 13.86 -0.35 2.96
C CYS A 2 13.37 -0.18 4.40
N VAL A 3 13.10 -1.26 5.13
CA VAL A 3 12.68 -1.19 6.53
C VAL A 3 13.79 -0.67 7.43
N ASP A 4 15.05 -1.05 7.15
CA ASP A 4 16.21 -0.58 7.92
C ASP A 4 16.37 0.94 7.79
N GLU A 5 16.26 1.47 6.57
CA GLU A 5 16.33 2.91 6.28
C GLU A 5 15.19 3.68 6.96
N LEU A 6 13.96 3.16 6.92
CA LEU A 6 12.81 3.77 7.59
C LEU A 6 12.95 3.75 9.11
N GLN A 7 13.43 2.65 9.67
CA GLN A 7 13.67 2.53 11.11
C GLN A 7 14.75 3.51 11.57
N GLU A 8 15.85 3.63 10.82
CA GLU A 8 16.90 4.61 11.07
C GLU A 8 16.36 6.04 10.99
N PHE A 9 15.54 6.35 9.98
CA PHE A 9 14.88 7.65 9.84
C PHE A 9 14.02 7.99 11.07
N VAL A 10 13.17 7.06 11.55
CA VAL A 10 12.34 7.26 12.73
C VAL A 10 13.22 7.52 13.97
N ASN A 11 14.25 6.70 14.16
CA ASN A 11 15.15 6.82 15.31
C ASN A 11 15.91 8.16 15.33
N THR A 12 16.35 8.64 14.16
CA THR A 12 17.09 9.89 14.03
C THR A 12 16.19 11.13 14.06
N SER A 13 14.90 10.99 13.73
CA SER A 13 13.91 12.07 13.73
C SER A 13 13.32 12.37 15.11
N CYS A 14 13.77 11.70 16.16
CA CYS A 14 13.27 11.86 17.55
C CYS A 14 11.75 11.65 17.68
N MET A 15 11.14 10.81 16.84
CA MET A 15 9.73 10.46 16.94
C MET A 15 9.55 9.42 18.05
N SER A 16 8.85 9.77 19.14
CA SER A 16 8.66 8.87 20.27
C SER A 16 7.64 7.76 19.99
N GLU A 17 6.52 8.08 19.38
CA GLU A 17 5.39 7.19 19.09
C GLU A 17 4.81 7.51 17.71
N PRO A 18 5.45 7.07 16.60
CA PRO A 18 5.01 7.43 15.27
C PRO A 18 3.68 6.78 14.90
N VAL A 19 2.83 7.50 14.17
CA VAL A 19 1.73 6.92 13.41
C VAL A 19 2.30 6.47 12.06
N VAL A 20 2.28 5.17 11.81
CA VAL A 20 2.77 4.61 10.54
C VAL A 20 1.62 4.51 9.55
N VAL A 21 1.76 5.19 8.41
CA VAL A 21 0.74 5.21 7.35
C VAL A 21 1.31 4.55 6.10
N ALA A 22 0.60 3.56 5.56
CA ALA A 22 1.03 2.85 4.36
C ALA A 22 -0.08 2.76 3.32
N HIS A 23 0.29 2.98 2.06
CA HIS A 23 -0.60 2.86 0.93
C HIS A 23 -0.13 1.76 -0.02
N SER A 24 -1.08 0.96 -0.54
CA SER A 24 -0.81 -0.02 -1.59
C SER A 24 0.30 -1.02 -1.19
N LEU A 25 1.30 -1.23 -2.03
CA LEU A 25 2.40 -2.18 -1.82
C LEU A 25 3.22 -1.94 -0.54
N SER A 26 3.22 -0.71 0.00
CA SER A 26 3.98 -0.39 1.21
C SER A 26 3.39 -1.00 2.50
N GLY A 27 2.21 -1.63 2.45
CA GLY A 27 1.62 -2.30 3.61
C GLY A 27 2.54 -3.34 4.23
N LEU A 28 3.19 -4.17 3.41
CA LEU A 28 4.15 -5.18 3.85
C LEU A 28 5.36 -4.56 4.58
N ILE A 29 5.85 -3.42 4.08
CA ILE A 29 6.97 -2.68 4.69
C ILE A 29 6.54 -2.09 6.03
N ALA A 30 5.34 -1.50 6.09
CA ALA A 30 4.82 -0.87 7.30
C ALA A 30 4.57 -1.87 8.44
N LEU A 31 4.04 -3.04 8.12
CA LEU A 31 3.85 -4.12 9.11
C LEU A 31 5.19 -4.53 9.77
N GLU A 32 6.22 -4.76 8.97
CA GLU A 32 7.54 -5.09 9.50
C GLU A 32 8.18 -3.89 10.24
N LEU A 33 7.98 -2.66 9.77
CA LEU A 33 8.46 -1.45 10.45
C LEU A 33 7.83 -1.33 11.85
N VAL A 34 6.50 -1.43 11.96
CA VAL A 34 5.78 -1.36 13.24
C VAL A 34 6.27 -2.44 14.21
N ARG A 35 6.44 -3.66 13.73
CA ARG A 35 6.99 -4.76 14.52
C ARG A 35 8.38 -4.41 15.10
N ARG A 36 9.26 -3.82 14.28
CA ARG A 36 10.63 -3.47 14.72
C ARG A 36 10.69 -2.27 15.63
N LEU A 37 9.82 -1.29 15.42
CA LEU A 37 9.76 -0.10 16.28
C LEU A 37 9.26 -0.45 17.68
N GLY A 38 8.22 -1.30 17.78
CA GLY A 38 7.64 -1.73 19.05
C GLY A 38 6.88 -0.66 19.85
N ASN A 39 6.93 0.60 19.39
CA ASN A 39 6.33 1.76 20.06
C ASN A 39 5.51 2.63 19.10
N ALA A 40 5.06 2.09 17.95
CA ALA A 40 4.17 2.84 17.07
C ALA A 40 2.85 3.16 17.76
N LYS A 41 2.39 4.41 17.68
CA LYS A 41 1.11 4.87 18.22
C LYS A 41 -0.06 4.21 17.50
N ALA A 42 0.04 4.06 16.18
CA ALA A 42 -0.96 3.40 15.34
C ALA A 42 -0.38 2.98 13.98
N LEU A 43 -1.07 2.04 13.32
CA LEU A 43 -0.85 1.64 11.94
C LEU A 43 -2.10 1.94 11.11
N VAL A 44 -1.97 2.71 10.03
CA VAL A 44 -3.06 3.00 9.10
C VAL A 44 -2.70 2.46 7.72
N LEU A 45 -3.49 1.53 7.22
CA LEU A 45 -3.30 0.82 5.95
C LEU A 45 -4.35 1.30 4.95
N ILE A 46 -3.95 1.97 3.88
CA ILE A 46 -4.84 2.58 2.88
C ILE A 46 -4.79 1.73 1.61
N GLY A 47 -5.83 0.94 1.32
CA GLY A 47 -5.83 0.04 0.18
C GLY A 47 -4.52 -0.75 0.07
N ALA A 48 -4.01 -1.24 1.20
CA ALA A 48 -2.65 -1.74 1.33
C ALA A 48 -2.57 -3.27 1.18
N ALA A 49 -1.47 -3.75 0.61
CA ALA A 49 -1.20 -5.18 0.49
C ALA A 49 -0.79 -5.76 1.86
N VAL A 50 -1.59 -6.71 2.33
CA VAL A 50 -1.34 -7.50 3.54
C VAL A 50 -1.44 -8.98 3.14
N PRO A 51 -0.38 -9.56 2.55
CA PRO A 51 -0.39 -10.97 2.20
C PRO A 51 -0.36 -11.84 3.47
N ASP A 52 -0.93 -13.03 3.38
CA ASP A 52 -0.75 -14.04 4.44
C ASP A 52 0.64 -14.70 4.36
N ILE A 53 0.93 -15.58 5.30
CA ILE A 53 2.25 -16.23 5.42
C ILE A 53 2.63 -17.14 4.25
N PHE A 54 1.68 -17.49 3.38
CA PHE A 54 1.89 -18.39 2.24
C PHE A 54 1.95 -17.64 0.91
N HIS A 55 1.58 -16.37 0.88
CA HIS A 55 1.46 -15.57 -0.34
C HIS A 55 2.36 -14.33 -0.27
N ASN A 56 2.89 -13.94 -1.42
CA ASN A 56 3.61 -12.67 -1.55
C ASN A 56 2.66 -11.52 -1.96
N ALA A 57 3.17 -10.29 -1.99
CA ALA A 57 2.36 -9.13 -2.31
C ALA A 57 1.71 -9.20 -3.70
N LEU A 58 2.38 -9.82 -4.69
CA LEU A 58 1.83 -9.99 -6.03
C LEU A 58 0.61 -10.92 -6.02
N GLU A 59 0.64 -11.95 -5.17
CA GLU A 59 -0.44 -12.94 -5.07
C GLU A 59 -1.70 -12.41 -4.39
N THR A 60 -1.62 -11.28 -3.68
CA THR A 60 -2.80 -10.58 -3.16
C THR A 60 -3.63 -9.91 -4.26
N LEU A 61 -3.00 -9.63 -5.42
CA LEU A 61 -3.67 -8.99 -6.54
C LEU A 61 -4.65 -9.95 -7.24
N PRO A 62 -5.77 -9.44 -7.77
CA PRO A 62 -6.66 -10.19 -8.63
C PRO A 62 -5.91 -10.77 -9.84
N ILE A 63 -6.33 -11.95 -10.30
CA ILE A 63 -5.66 -12.65 -11.42
C ILE A 63 -5.44 -11.74 -12.65
N PRO A 64 -6.41 -10.95 -13.13
CA PRO A 64 -6.18 -10.07 -14.27
C PRO A 64 -5.09 -9.02 -14.01
N THR A 65 -5.09 -8.40 -12.83
CA THR A 65 -4.08 -7.40 -12.43
C THR A 65 -2.70 -8.05 -12.33
N ARG A 66 -2.61 -9.23 -11.74
CA ARG A 66 -1.37 -10.00 -11.62
C ARG A 66 -0.80 -10.38 -12.99
N ALA A 67 -1.63 -10.88 -13.89
CA ALA A 67 -1.22 -11.21 -15.25
C ALA A 67 -0.68 -9.96 -15.99
N LEU A 68 -1.33 -8.81 -15.80
CA LEU A 68 -0.89 -7.56 -16.39
C LEU A 68 0.44 -7.06 -15.81
N ILE A 69 0.66 -7.21 -14.50
CA ILE A 69 1.96 -6.90 -13.88
C ILE A 69 3.06 -7.77 -14.47
N HIS A 70 2.82 -9.06 -14.71
CA HIS A 70 3.77 -9.94 -15.40
C HIS A 70 4.08 -9.46 -16.82
N ALA A 71 3.06 -9.02 -17.57
CA ALA A 71 3.27 -8.48 -18.92
C ALA A 71 4.08 -7.18 -18.91
N LEU A 72 3.83 -6.30 -17.92
CA LEU A 72 4.57 -5.02 -17.78
C LEU A 72 6.05 -5.20 -17.42
N ARG A 73 6.45 -6.36 -16.90
CA ARG A 73 7.88 -6.71 -16.71
C ARG A 73 8.66 -6.72 -18.03
N LEU A 74 7.98 -7.06 -19.11
CA LEU A 74 8.58 -7.18 -20.45
C LEU A 74 8.50 -5.86 -21.24
N TYR A 75 7.99 -4.79 -20.62
CA TYR A 75 7.84 -3.51 -21.30
C TYR A 75 9.21 -2.89 -21.64
N PRO A 76 9.39 -2.31 -22.86
CA PRO A 76 10.67 -1.74 -23.28
C PRO A 76 11.25 -0.73 -22.29
N ASN A 77 12.56 -0.78 -22.09
CA ASN A 77 13.32 0.07 -21.16
C ASN A 77 12.92 -0.09 -19.67
N THR A 78 12.23 -1.17 -19.32
CA THR A 78 12.03 -1.55 -17.91
C THR A 78 13.32 -2.23 -17.41
N PRO A 79 13.89 -1.80 -16.27
CA PRO A 79 15.02 -2.51 -15.67
C PRO A 79 14.67 -3.99 -15.39
N PRO A 80 15.61 -4.94 -15.58
CA PRO A 80 15.33 -6.38 -15.54
C PRO A 80 14.62 -6.86 -14.26
N GLU A 81 14.93 -6.24 -13.13
CA GLU A 81 14.38 -6.62 -11.82
C GLU A 81 13.31 -5.63 -11.33
N SER A 82 12.52 -5.06 -12.25
CA SER A 82 11.52 -4.05 -11.95
C SER A 82 10.23 -4.26 -12.75
N VAL A 83 9.18 -3.57 -12.32
CA VAL A 83 7.93 -3.37 -13.09
C VAL A 83 7.79 -1.89 -13.38
N ARG A 84 7.58 -1.54 -14.63
CA ARG A 84 7.27 -0.17 -15.05
C ARG A 84 5.78 -0.07 -15.36
N LEU A 85 5.05 0.69 -14.55
CA LEU A 85 3.66 1.01 -14.84
C LEU A 85 3.59 2.04 -15.98
N ILE A 86 2.81 1.75 -17.00
CA ILE A 86 2.61 2.64 -18.13
C ILE A 86 1.37 3.52 -17.91
N LYS A 87 1.30 4.63 -18.64
CA LYS A 87 0.25 5.66 -18.51
C LYS A 87 -1.15 5.07 -18.59
N GLU A 88 -1.41 4.25 -19.58
CA GLU A 88 -2.72 3.64 -19.85
C GLU A 88 -3.16 2.75 -18.68
N PHE A 89 -2.23 1.99 -18.13
CA PHE A 89 -2.46 1.18 -16.93
C PHE A 89 -2.79 2.07 -15.73
N ALA A 90 -1.97 3.10 -15.49
CA ALA A 90 -2.15 4.00 -14.35
C ALA A 90 -3.51 4.72 -14.42
N LEU A 91 -3.92 5.21 -15.59
CA LEU A 91 -5.22 5.86 -15.78
C LEU A 91 -6.38 4.91 -15.48
N LEU A 92 -6.31 3.68 -15.97
CA LEU A 92 -7.41 2.73 -15.88
C LEU A 92 -7.55 2.09 -14.50
N PHE A 93 -6.43 1.80 -13.85
CA PHE A 93 -6.39 0.98 -12.62
C PHE A 93 -6.07 1.79 -11.36
N LEU A 94 -5.22 2.81 -11.45
CA LEU A 94 -4.83 3.60 -10.29
C LEU A 94 -5.66 4.89 -10.15
N CYS A 95 -5.87 5.61 -11.27
CA CYS A 95 -6.48 6.94 -11.27
C CYS A 95 -7.93 6.91 -11.77
N ASN A 96 -8.64 5.81 -11.61
CA ASN A 96 -9.97 5.62 -12.21
C ASN A 96 -11.06 6.55 -11.68
N ASP A 97 -10.83 7.26 -10.60
CA ASP A 97 -11.73 8.25 -9.98
C ASP A 97 -11.19 9.69 -10.00
N MET A 98 -10.12 9.93 -10.76
CA MET A 98 -9.49 11.24 -10.87
C MET A 98 -9.69 11.85 -12.25
N PRO A 99 -9.88 13.19 -12.38
CA PRO A 99 -9.84 13.88 -13.66
C PRO A 99 -8.47 13.68 -14.34
N PHE A 100 -8.47 13.52 -15.68
CA PHE A 100 -7.23 13.24 -16.44
C PHE A 100 -6.11 14.26 -16.19
N PRO A 101 -6.34 15.59 -16.20
CA PRO A 101 -5.26 16.57 -15.96
C PRO A 101 -4.60 16.40 -14.59
N GLU A 102 -5.39 16.12 -13.56
CA GLU A 102 -4.91 15.88 -12.20
C GLU A 102 -4.12 14.55 -12.13
N ALA A 103 -4.68 13.46 -12.66
CA ALA A 103 -4.01 12.17 -12.73
C ALA A 103 -2.66 12.26 -13.45
N ALA A 104 -2.61 13.01 -14.57
CA ALA A 104 -1.38 13.20 -15.35
C ALA A 104 -0.29 13.93 -14.57
N SER A 105 -0.63 15.00 -13.84
CA SER A 105 0.32 15.84 -13.13
C SER A 105 0.76 15.25 -11.78
N THR A 106 -0.14 14.59 -11.06
CA THR A 106 0.10 14.13 -9.68
C THR A 106 0.61 12.70 -9.60
N VAL A 107 0.14 11.80 -10.47
CA VAL A 107 0.48 10.37 -10.46
C VAL A 107 1.38 10.01 -11.63
N ILE A 108 0.89 10.14 -12.87
CA ILE A 108 1.56 9.59 -14.05
C ILE A 108 2.96 10.18 -14.25
N SER A 109 3.12 11.48 -14.03
CA SER A 109 4.43 12.17 -14.16
C SER A 109 5.47 11.68 -13.15
N LYS A 110 5.02 11.07 -12.06
CA LYS A 110 5.87 10.60 -10.95
C LYS A 110 6.11 9.09 -10.95
N LEU A 111 5.49 8.35 -11.86
CA LEU A 111 5.69 6.90 -11.95
C LEU A 111 7.17 6.56 -12.12
N ARG A 112 7.62 5.60 -11.32
CA ARG A 112 8.97 5.03 -11.37
C ARG A 112 8.88 3.50 -11.43
N PRO A 113 9.90 2.81 -11.96
CA PRO A 113 9.96 1.35 -11.90
C PRO A 113 9.94 0.87 -10.44
N ILE A 114 9.15 -0.16 -10.18
CA ILE A 114 9.01 -0.77 -8.85
C ILE A 114 9.85 -2.03 -8.80
N PRO A 115 10.77 -2.19 -7.83
CA PRO A 115 11.59 -3.40 -7.71
C PRO A 115 10.74 -4.67 -7.53
N LEU A 116 11.03 -5.71 -8.31
CA LEU A 116 10.30 -6.99 -8.27
C LEU A 116 10.33 -7.65 -6.90
N ARG A 117 11.47 -7.54 -6.20
CA ARG A 117 11.61 -8.09 -4.85
C ARG A 117 10.56 -7.58 -3.86
N LEU A 118 9.98 -6.39 -4.06
CA LEU A 118 8.88 -5.91 -3.21
C LEU A 118 7.59 -6.70 -3.48
N TRP A 119 7.37 -7.11 -4.72
CA TRP A 119 6.22 -7.93 -5.10
C TRP A 119 6.35 -9.39 -4.65
N ASP A 120 7.58 -9.91 -4.71
CA ASP A 120 7.90 -11.32 -4.44
C ASP A 120 8.20 -11.57 -2.94
N SER A 121 8.22 -10.53 -2.09
CA SER A 121 8.48 -10.67 -0.65
C SER A 121 7.31 -11.32 0.07
N LEU A 122 7.63 -12.28 0.94
CA LEU A 122 6.71 -12.85 1.91
C LEU A 122 6.69 -11.99 3.18
N PRO A 123 5.56 -11.92 3.90
CA PRO A 123 5.49 -11.25 5.18
C PRO A 123 6.25 -12.02 6.26
N ASN A 124 6.73 -11.30 7.26
CA ASN A 124 7.12 -11.91 8.52
C ASN A 124 5.84 -12.29 9.28
N PRO A 125 5.65 -13.57 9.67
CA PRO A 125 4.43 -13.99 10.36
C PRO A 125 4.11 -13.16 11.61
N ILE A 126 5.13 -12.80 12.40
CA ILE A 126 4.95 -11.98 13.61
C ILE A 126 4.50 -10.55 13.28
N ALA A 127 4.87 -10.02 12.12
CA ALA A 127 4.47 -8.68 11.68
C ALA A 127 2.98 -8.59 11.30
N LEU A 128 2.30 -9.73 11.06
CA LEU A 128 0.87 -9.78 10.79
C LEU A 128 0.01 -9.63 12.06
N GLU A 129 0.62 -9.54 13.22
CA GLU A 129 -0.03 -9.26 14.50
C GLU A 129 0.51 -7.93 15.07
N PRO A 130 0.16 -6.77 14.48
CA PRO A 130 0.65 -5.49 14.96
C PRO A 130 0.20 -5.23 16.40
N ALA A 131 1.15 -4.84 17.26
CA ALA A 131 0.91 -4.58 18.68
C ALA A 131 0.30 -3.20 18.97
N CYS A 132 -0.03 -2.42 17.95
CA CYS A 132 -0.64 -1.10 18.06
C CYS A 132 -2.04 -1.06 17.45
N PRO A 133 -2.89 -0.06 17.80
CA PRO A 133 -4.15 0.18 17.11
C PRO A 133 -3.95 0.22 15.61
N THR A 134 -4.75 -0.56 14.87
CA THR A 134 -4.60 -0.71 13.43
C THR A 134 -5.92 -0.38 12.74
N THR A 135 -5.88 0.51 11.75
CA THR A 135 -7.01 0.82 10.86
C THR A 135 -6.70 0.39 9.44
N TYR A 136 -7.59 -0.36 8.83
CA TYR A 136 -7.55 -0.65 7.40
C TYR A 136 -8.60 0.17 6.66
N MET A 137 -8.16 1.08 5.80
CA MET A 137 -9.01 1.89 4.95
C MET A 137 -9.25 1.15 3.63
N LEU A 138 -10.44 0.61 3.45
CA LEU A 138 -10.86 -0.13 2.26
C LEU A 138 -11.37 0.85 1.19
N LEU A 139 -10.86 0.76 -0.01
CA LEU A 139 -11.16 1.63 -1.15
C LEU A 139 -12.19 0.94 -2.05
N LYS A 140 -13.46 1.38 -1.99
CA LYS A 140 -14.59 0.65 -2.61
C LYS A 140 -14.59 0.63 -4.13
N ARG A 141 -13.91 1.57 -4.81
CA ARG A 141 -13.80 1.66 -6.27
C ARG A 141 -12.41 1.32 -6.78
N ASP A 142 -11.55 0.74 -5.94
CA ASP A 142 -10.20 0.33 -6.32
C ASP A 142 -10.24 -0.77 -7.39
N ARG A 143 -9.64 -0.49 -8.54
CA ARG A 143 -9.54 -1.42 -9.68
C ARG A 143 -8.22 -2.16 -9.71
N PHE A 144 -7.21 -1.69 -8.97
CA PHE A 144 -5.91 -2.34 -8.90
C PHE A 144 -5.88 -3.44 -7.85
N LEU A 145 -6.24 -3.11 -6.62
CA LEU A 145 -6.39 -4.04 -5.51
C LEU A 145 -7.88 -4.12 -5.14
N TRP A 146 -8.58 -5.08 -5.68
CA TRP A 146 -10.03 -5.15 -5.58
C TRP A 146 -10.55 -5.11 -4.13
N PRO A 147 -11.70 -4.46 -3.89
CA PRO A 147 -12.29 -4.35 -2.55
C PRO A 147 -12.50 -5.70 -1.85
N SER A 148 -12.82 -6.76 -2.61
CA SER A 148 -12.96 -8.12 -2.07
C SER A 148 -11.65 -8.69 -1.54
N ALA A 149 -10.52 -8.40 -2.17
CA ALA A 149 -9.19 -8.78 -1.70
C ALA A 149 -8.80 -7.94 -0.47
N GLN A 150 -9.03 -6.63 -0.52
CA GLN A 150 -8.80 -5.71 0.60
C GLN A 150 -9.58 -6.16 1.85
N ARG A 151 -10.84 -6.55 1.71
CA ARG A 151 -11.67 -7.03 2.83
C ARG A 151 -11.10 -8.31 3.46
N LYS A 152 -10.61 -9.24 2.65
CA LYS A 152 -9.94 -10.46 3.16
C LYS A 152 -8.67 -10.12 3.94
N MET A 153 -7.84 -9.22 3.42
CA MET A 153 -6.62 -8.77 4.07
C MET A 153 -6.89 -8.01 5.36
N ALA A 154 -7.88 -7.12 5.38
CA ALA A 154 -8.31 -6.45 6.61
C ALA A 154 -8.79 -7.45 7.68
N ALA A 155 -9.57 -8.46 7.27
CA ALA A 155 -10.06 -9.49 8.18
C ALA A 155 -8.96 -10.43 8.71
N SER A 156 -7.80 -10.50 8.07
CA SER A 156 -6.65 -11.29 8.56
C SER A 156 -5.82 -10.56 9.63
N LEU A 157 -6.03 -9.26 9.80
CA LEU A 157 -5.33 -8.47 10.83
C LEU A 157 -6.13 -8.50 12.13
N PRO A 158 -5.54 -8.96 13.24
CA PRO A 158 -6.21 -9.01 14.54
C PRO A 158 -6.67 -7.61 14.99
N ASN A 159 -7.94 -7.49 15.35
CA ASN A 159 -8.54 -6.27 15.91
C ASN A 159 -8.41 -5.00 15.02
N ALA A 160 -8.14 -5.16 13.74
CA ALA A 160 -8.09 -4.00 12.84
C ALA A 160 -9.48 -3.39 12.65
N GLU A 161 -9.57 -2.07 12.82
CA GLU A 161 -10.76 -1.30 12.45
C GLU A 161 -10.85 -1.22 10.92
N LEU A 162 -12.04 -1.49 10.36
CA LEU A 162 -12.29 -1.35 8.93
C LEU A 162 -13.05 -0.04 8.67
N VAL A 163 -12.41 0.87 7.93
CA VAL A 163 -13.02 2.12 7.44
C VAL A 163 -13.17 2.02 5.92
N GLU A 164 -14.39 2.24 5.40
CA GLU A 164 -14.65 2.18 3.96
C GLU A 164 -14.70 3.59 3.36
N ILE A 165 -13.95 3.81 2.26
CA ILE A 165 -13.96 5.05 1.50
C ILE A 165 -14.42 4.76 0.07
N ASP A 166 -15.34 5.57 -0.46
CA ASP A 166 -15.88 5.40 -1.81
C ASP A 166 -14.99 6.05 -2.87
N CYS A 167 -13.78 5.53 -3.04
CA CYS A 167 -12.77 6.05 -3.96
C CYS A 167 -11.99 4.96 -4.69
N GLY A 168 -11.18 5.37 -5.67
CA GLY A 168 -10.21 4.55 -6.39
C GLY A 168 -8.92 4.34 -5.63
N HIS A 169 -7.90 3.79 -6.32
CA HIS A 169 -6.64 3.38 -5.69
C HIS A 169 -5.83 4.55 -5.11
N GLU A 170 -5.77 5.69 -5.80
CA GLU A 170 -4.98 6.87 -5.37
C GLU A 170 -5.74 7.77 -4.37
N ALA A 171 -6.35 7.15 -3.37
CA ALA A 171 -7.15 7.80 -2.35
C ALA A 171 -6.40 8.92 -1.60
N THR A 172 -5.10 8.80 -1.41
CA THR A 172 -4.25 9.81 -0.77
C THR A 172 -4.26 11.15 -1.51
N ILE A 173 -4.61 11.14 -2.78
CA ILE A 173 -4.73 12.33 -3.62
C ILE A 173 -6.21 12.70 -3.79
N SER A 174 -7.02 11.77 -4.30
CA SER A 174 -8.40 12.05 -4.66
C SER A 174 -9.33 12.30 -3.46
N HIS A 175 -9.03 11.69 -2.29
CA HIS A 175 -9.84 11.74 -1.06
C HIS A 175 -8.99 12.08 0.18
N SER A 176 -8.03 12.99 0.01
CA SER A 176 -7.07 13.37 1.06
C SER A 176 -7.73 13.89 2.35
N ARG A 177 -8.91 14.54 2.24
CA ARG A 177 -9.64 15.04 3.40
C ARG A 177 -10.20 13.90 4.26
N GLU A 178 -10.79 12.89 3.63
CA GLU A 178 -11.34 11.72 4.32
C GLU A 178 -10.23 10.93 5.01
N ILE A 179 -9.08 10.78 4.34
CA ILE A 179 -7.89 10.15 4.94
C ILE A 179 -7.39 10.96 6.13
N ALA A 180 -7.27 12.29 5.98
CA ALA A 180 -6.82 13.16 7.06
C ALA A 180 -7.73 13.07 8.29
N ASN A 181 -9.05 12.98 8.11
CA ASN A 181 -10.00 12.81 9.21
C ASN A 181 -9.77 11.51 10.00
N VAL A 182 -9.38 10.42 9.33
CA VAL A 182 -9.03 9.17 10.02
C VAL A 182 -7.69 9.33 10.76
N LEU A 183 -6.69 9.95 10.13
CA LEU A 183 -5.38 10.16 10.75
C LEU A 183 -5.43 11.05 11.99
N LEU A 184 -6.32 12.06 12.00
CA LEU A 184 -6.50 12.97 13.14
C LEU A 184 -7.01 12.26 14.41
N GLN A 185 -7.57 11.07 14.30
CA GLN A 185 -7.95 10.25 15.47
C GLN A 185 -6.72 9.79 16.27
N TYR A 186 -5.55 9.81 15.64
CA TYR A 186 -4.27 9.40 16.23
C TYR A 186 -3.33 10.57 16.53
N ALA A 187 -3.77 11.82 16.31
CA ALA A 187 -2.97 13.02 16.56
C ALA A 187 -2.71 13.28 18.05
#